data_34d7f6eaa0179069713343ba19ef439f
#
_entry.id   34d7f6eaa0179069713343ba19ef439f
#
_cell.length_a   1.000
_cell.length_b   1.000
_cell.length_c   1.000
_cell.angle_alpha   90.00
_cell.angle_beta   90.00
_cell.angle_gamma   90.00
#
_symmetry.space_group_name_H-M   'P 1'
#
loop_
_entity.id
_entity.type
_entity.pdbx_description
1 polymer ?
#
loop_
_entity_poly.entity_id
_entity_poly.type
_entity_poly.pdbx_seq_one_letter_code
_entity_poly.pdbx_strand_id
1 'polypeptide(L)'
;ILSDLVKNGFYINQCYSMTELAGYGLLNVTQEGDHLRALGKPDGFCEVKMDETGEICVRGGCVMLGYYKNPEATAETIDKDGWLHTGDLARVDEEGYYYMTGRKKNLIILDSGENVSPEELEKLLGKCDAIKECIVKEMGKKIGTVVCCEDDKQQQVKAFVTELNRTLPMYKRISVVECSAEPLPRNALGKLLRK
;
A
#
# COMPACT_ATOMS: atom_id res chain seq x y z
N ILE A 1 13.43 -8.44 -7.46
CA ILE A 1 13.47 -9.72 -6.70
C ILE A 1 12.52 -10.73 -7.32
N LEU A 2 11.17 -10.51 -7.37
CA LEU A 2 10.23 -11.53 -7.91
C LEU A 2 10.56 -11.91 -9.35
N SER A 3 10.74 -10.93 -10.24
CA SER A 3 11.13 -11.17 -11.63
C SER A 3 12.48 -11.88 -11.77
N ASP A 4 13.41 -11.63 -10.87
CA ASP A 4 14.72 -12.29 -10.90
C ASP A 4 14.61 -13.76 -10.45
N LEU A 5 13.80 -14.04 -9.43
CA LEU A 5 13.53 -15.40 -8.98
C LEU A 5 12.87 -16.22 -10.10
N VAL A 6 11.83 -15.68 -10.74
CA VAL A 6 11.15 -16.35 -11.85
C VAL A 6 12.08 -16.60 -13.03
N LYS A 7 12.91 -15.61 -13.42
CA LYS A 7 13.94 -15.77 -14.48
C LYS A 7 14.96 -16.86 -14.14
N ASN A 8 15.21 -17.13 -12.86
CA ASN A 8 16.09 -18.20 -12.39
C ASN A 8 15.35 -19.54 -12.18
N GLY A 9 14.13 -19.67 -12.69
CA GLY A 9 13.37 -20.92 -12.69
C GLY A 9 12.62 -21.22 -11.40
N PHE A 10 12.50 -20.26 -10.46
CA PHE A 10 11.68 -20.46 -9.27
C PHE A 10 10.21 -20.23 -9.59
N TYR A 11 9.36 -21.16 -9.19
CA TYR A 11 7.91 -21.01 -9.25
C TYR A 11 7.43 -20.29 -7.99
N ILE A 12 6.86 -19.09 -8.15
CA ILE A 12 6.48 -18.22 -7.05
C ILE A 12 4.95 -18.08 -6.99
N ASN A 13 4.37 -18.46 -5.88
CA ASN A 13 3.00 -18.12 -5.54
C ASN A 13 3.00 -17.01 -4.50
N GLN A 14 2.20 -15.98 -4.73
CA GLN A 14 2.00 -14.89 -3.80
C GLN A 14 0.59 -14.99 -3.23
N CYS A 15 0.47 -14.82 -1.92
CA CYS A 15 -0.82 -14.79 -1.25
C CYS A 15 -0.97 -13.45 -0.53
N TYR A 16 -2.05 -12.74 -0.80
CA TYR A 16 -2.49 -11.62 0.01
C TYR A 16 -3.43 -12.13 1.08
N SER A 17 -3.10 -11.86 2.32
CA SER A 17 -3.91 -12.22 3.47
C SER A 17 -3.59 -11.35 4.67
N MET A 18 -4.35 -11.54 5.74
CA MET A 18 -4.12 -10.95 7.06
C MET A 18 -4.53 -11.97 8.15
N THR A 19 -4.17 -11.69 9.39
CA THR A 19 -4.46 -12.57 10.53
C THR A 19 -5.95 -12.86 10.66
N GLU A 20 -6.75 -11.85 10.42
CA GLU A 20 -8.22 -11.89 10.48
C GLU A 20 -8.86 -12.76 9.40
N LEU A 21 -8.09 -13.19 8.39
CA LEU A 21 -8.51 -14.06 7.29
C LEU A 21 -7.91 -15.46 7.35
N ALA A 22 -7.24 -15.83 8.45
CA ALA A 22 -6.64 -17.15 8.64
C ALA A 22 -5.73 -17.62 7.48
N GLY A 23 -5.10 -16.70 6.75
CA GLY A 23 -4.19 -16.99 5.64
C GLY A 23 -4.85 -17.05 4.25
N TYR A 24 -6.16 -16.87 4.12
CA TYR A 24 -6.89 -16.85 2.85
C TYR A 24 -7.16 -15.42 2.36
N GLY A 25 -7.43 -15.27 1.07
CA GLY A 25 -7.77 -13.97 0.48
C GLY A 25 -7.60 -13.95 -1.04
N LEU A 26 -6.48 -13.41 -1.53
CA LEU A 26 -6.17 -13.36 -2.96
C LEU A 26 -4.92 -14.20 -3.24
N LEU A 27 -4.96 -14.97 -4.31
CA LEU A 27 -3.85 -15.81 -4.72
C LEU A 27 -3.33 -15.39 -6.10
N ASN A 28 -2.04 -15.16 -6.20
CA ASN A 28 -1.36 -14.89 -7.44
C ASN A 28 -0.40 -16.03 -7.80
N VAL A 29 -0.76 -16.79 -8.81
CA VAL A 29 0.02 -17.90 -9.36
C VAL A 29 0.71 -17.53 -10.67
N THR A 30 0.62 -16.28 -11.08
CA THR A 30 1.21 -15.78 -12.34
C THR A 30 2.72 -15.76 -12.23
N GLN A 31 3.40 -16.31 -13.21
CA GLN A 31 4.87 -16.42 -13.22
C GLN A 31 5.54 -15.37 -14.11
N GLU A 32 4.79 -14.60 -14.88
CA GLU A 32 5.35 -13.63 -15.84
C GLU A 32 4.41 -12.45 -16.06
N GLY A 33 4.93 -11.44 -16.76
CA GLY A 33 4.18 -10.27 -17.17
C GLY A 33 3.90 -9.28 -16.05
N ASP A 34 2.95 -8.39 -16.31
CA ASP A 34 2.60 -7.28 -15.42
C ASP A 34 1.88 -7.73 -14.16
N HIS A 35 1.21 -8.89 -14.22
CA HIS A 35 0.49 -9.46 -13.07
C HIS A 35 1.39 -10.00 -11.95
N LEU A 36 2.70 -10.13 -12.18
CA LEU A 36 3.65 -10.57 -11.16
C LEU A 36 3.63 -9.67 -9.91
N ARG A 37 3.12 -8.45 -10.02
CA ARG A 37 3.00 -7.46 -8.93
C ARG A 37 1.59 -7.33 -8.38
N ALA A 38 0.65 -8.11 -8.90
CA ALA A 38 -0.71 -8.13 -8.39
C ALA A 38 -0.77 -8.86 -7.04
N LEU A 39 -1.75 -8.52 -6.22
CA LEU A 39 -2.09 -9.31 -5.04
C LEU A 39 -2.64 -10.69 -5.44
N GLY A 40 -3.23 -10.79 -6.63
CA GLY A 40 -3.83 -11.99 -7.20
C GLY A 40 -5.31 -11.84 -7.50
N LYS A 41 -5.96 -12.98 -7.65
CA LYS A 41 -7.42 -13.12 -7.82
C LYS A 41 -8.01 -13.81 -6.60
N PRO A 42 -9.33 -13.70 -6.36
CA PRO A 42 -10.01 -14.51 -5.34
C PRO A 42 -9.71 -16.00 -5.56
N ASP A 43 -9.32 -16.68 -4.50
CA ASP A 43 -8.93 -18.11 -4.54
C ASP A 43 -10.12 -19.08 -4.62
N GLY A 44 -11.34 -18.56 -4.49
CA GLY A 44 -12.59 -19.33 -4.51
C GLY A 44 -13.02 -19.89 -3.15
N PHE A 45 -12.19 -19.75 -2.10
CA PHE A 45 -12.57 -20.17 -0.74
C PHE A 45 -13.36 -19.10 0.01
N CYS A 46 -13.27 -17.86 -0.43
CA CYS A 46 -14.00 -16.73 0.12
C CYS A 46 -14.50 -15.80 -0.98
N GLU A 47 -15.52 -15.03 -0.65
CA GLU A 47 -16.03 -13.96 -1.48
C GLU A 47 -15.15 -12.71 -1.26
N VAL A 48 -14.76 -12.06 -2.34
CA VAL A 48 -13.97 -10.81 -2.30
C VAL A 48 -14.66 -9.77 -3.16
N LYS A 49 -14.80 -8.57 -2.62
CA LYS A 49 -15.28 -7.40 -3.36
C LYS A 49 -14.47 -6.15 -2.99
N MET A 50 -14.60 -5.11 -3.77
CA MET A 50 -14.25 -3.75 -3.35
C MET A 50 -15.51 -2.98 -2.96
N ASP A 51 -15.41 -2.19 -1.90
CA ASP A 51 -16.45 -1.22 -1.57
C ASP A 51 -16.33 0.05 -2.44
N GLU A 52 -17.23 1.02 -2.22
CA GLU A 52 -17.28 2.29 -2.96
C GLU A 52 -16.00 3.15 -2.76
N THR A 53 -15.25 2.91 -1.70
CA THR A 53 -13.97 3.60 -1.41
C THR A 53 -12.75 2.92 -2.03
N GLY A 54 -12.95 1.73 -2.63
CA GLY A 54 -11.87 0.89 -3.14
C GLY A 54 -11.23 0.00 -2.08
N GLU A 55 -11.87 -0.17 -0.91
CA GLU A 55 -11.40 -1.08 0.13
C GLU A 55 -11.70 -2.53 -0.24
N ILE A 56 -10.73 -3.41 -0.04
CA ILE A 56 -10.93 -4.86 -0.16
C ILE A 56 -11.79 -5.34 1.01
N CYS A 57 -12.93 -5.95 0.70
CA CYS A 57 -13.80 -6.60 1.67
C CYS A 57 -13.86 -8.10 1.38
N VAL A 58 -13.78 -8.92 2.43
CA VAL A 58 -13.76 -10.38 2.32
C VAL A 58 -14.86 -10.99 3.19
N ARG A 59 -15.56 -12.01 2.67
CA ARG A 59 -16.58 -12.76 3.40
C ARG A 59 -16.40 -14.26 3.16
N GLY A 60 -16.63 -15.06 4.20
CA GLY A 60 -16.59 -16.52 4.11
C GLY A 60 -16.06 -17.19 5.37
N GLY A 61 -15.86 -18.49 5.29
CA GLY A 61 -15.38 -19.29 6.42
C GLY A 61 -13.95 -19.01 6.88
N CYS A 62 -13.19 -18.23 6.09
CA CYS A 62 -11.86 -17.75 6.43
C CYS A 62 -11.85 -16.54 7.38
N VAL A 63 -12.97 -15.83 7.49
CA VAL A 63 -13.07 -14.65 8.36
C VAL A 63 -13.08 -15.07 9.82
N MET A 64 -12.27 -14.39 10.64
CA MET A 64 -12.20 -14.62 12.08
C MET A 64 -13.58 -14.48 12.76
N LEU A 65 -13.75 -15.12 13.92
CA LEU A 65 -14.95 -14.93 14.74
C LEU A 65 -15.00 -13.54 15.38
N GLY A 66 -13.87 -12.90 15.58
CA GLY A 66 -13.74 -11.58 16.16
C GLY A 66 -12.48 -11.42 17.02
N TYR A 67 -12.26 -10.22 17.50
CA TYR A 67 -11.18 -9.92 18.44
C TYR A 67 -11.55 -10.36 19.86
N TYR A 68 -10.65 -11.09 20.50
CA TYR A 68 -10.86 -11.62 21.86
C TYR A 68 -11.15 -10.51 22.86
N LYS A 69 -12.29 -10.60 23.53
CA LYS A 69 -12.78 -9.62 24.52
C LYS A 69 -12.88 -8.17 23.99
N ASN A 70 -12.99 -7.99 22.69
CA ASN A 70 -13.13 -6.66 22.08
C ASN A 70 -14.25 -6.67 21.01
N PRO A 71 -15.53 -6.69 21.45
CA PRO A 71 -16.67 -6.73 20.53
C PRO A 71 -16.80 -5.43 19.72
N GLU A 72 -16.37 -4.28 20.26
CA GLU A 72 -16.41 -3.00 19.55
C GLU A 72 -15.49 -3.03 18.33
N ALA A 73 -14.22 -3.37 18.49
CA ALA A 73 -13.30 -3.50 17.37
C ALA A 73 -13.74 -4.58 16.37
N THR A 74 -14.41 -5.64 16.85
CA THR A 74 -14.98 -6.65 15.96
C THR A 74 -16.09 -6.07 15.09
N ALA A 75 -17.01 -5.29 15.67
CA ALA A 75 -18.11 -4.67 14.94
C ALA A 75 -17.62 -3.56 13.97
N GLU A 76 -16.51 -2.91 14.27
CA GLU A 76 -15.86 -1.96 13.34
C GLU A 76 -15.19 -2.66 12.14
N THR A 77 -14.75 -3.90 12.34
CA THR A 77 -13.98 -4.65 11.32
C THR A 77 -14.86 -5.58 10.50
N ILE A 78 -15.89 -6.19 11.10
CA ILE A 78 -16.81 -7.11 10.42
C ILE A 78 -18.20 -6.48 10.47
N ASP A 79 -18.77 -6.19 9.31
CA ASP A 79 -20.08 -5.59 9.20
C ASP A 79 -21.22 -6.63 9.50
N LYS A 80 -22.46 -6.13 9.58
CA LYS A 80 -23.66 -6.94 9.86
C LYS A 80 -23.93 -8.03 8.82
N ASP A 81 -23.40 -7.89 7.61
CA ASP A 81 -23.57 -8.82 6.50
C ASP A 81 -22.41 -9.83 6.41
N GLY A 82 -21.48 -9.79 7.39
CA GLY A 82 -20.35 -10.69 7.53
C GLY A 82 -19.14 -10.33 6.64
N TRP A 83 -19.10 -9.12 6.09
CA TRP A 83 -17.94 -8.64 5.35
C TRP A 83 -16.88 -8.10 6.31
N LEU A 84 -15.70 -8.64 6.23
CA LEU A 84 -14.52 -8.11 6.89
C LEU A 84 -13.92 -6.98 6.03
N HIS A 85 -13.78 -5.80 6.63
CA HIS A 85 -13.13 -4.62 6.06
C HIS A 85 -11.64 -4.67 6.37
N THR A 86 -10.81 -4.87 5.33
CA THR A 86 -9.37 -5.11 5.52
C THR A 86 -8.58 -3.85 5.85
N GLY A 87 -9.13 -2.69 5.57
CA GLY A 87 -8.43 -1.42 5.60
C GLY A 87 -7.44 -1.23 4.44
N ASP A 88 -7.32 -2.19 3.54
CA ASP A 88 -6.43 -2.14 2.38
C ASP A 88 -7.20 -1.70 1.14
N LEU A 89 -6.67 -0.71 0.44
CA LEU A 89 -7.24 -0.17 -0.79
C LEU A 89 -6.58 -0.82 -2.01
N ALA A 90 -7.40 -1.14 -3.01
CA ALA A 90 -6.95 -1.76 -4.23
C ALA A 90 -7.61 -1.16 -5.47
N ARG A 91 -7.11 -1.53 -6.63
CA ARG A 91 -7.80 -1.46 -7.91
C ARG A 91 -7.86 -2.85 -8.52
N VAL A 92 -8.84 -3.12 -9.34
CA VAL A 92 -8.97 -4.36 -10.11
C VAL A 92 -8.78 -4.03 -11.58
N ASP A 93 -8.05 -4.86 -12.32
CA ASP A 93 -7.96 -4.73 -13.77
C ASP A 93 -9.08 -5.52 -14.49
N GLU A 94 -9.09 -5.41 -15.81
CA GLU A 94 -10.09 -6.09 -16.67
C GLU A 94 -10.02 -7.63 -16.59
N GLU A 95 -8.88 -8.16 -16.19
CA GLU A 95 -8.68 -9.59 -16.01
C GLU A 95 -9.02 -10.09 -14.60
N GLY A 96 -9.40 -9.18 -13.67
CA GLY A 96 -9.79 -9.50 -12.31
C GLY A 96 -8.62 -9.62 -11.32
N TYR A 97 -7.43 -9.12 -11.66
CA TYR A 97 -6.31 -9.04 -10.72
C TYR A 97 -6.42 -7.81 -9.84
N TYR A 98 -6.22 -8.00 -8.56
CA TYR A 98 -6.19 -6.95 -7.55
C TYR A 98 -4.78 -6.38 -7.39
N TYR A 99 -4.66 -5.06 -7.30
CA TYR A 99 -3.39 -4.34 -7.08
C TYR A 99 -3.55 -3.39 -5.91
N MET A 100 -2.67 -3.53 -4.92
CA MET A 100 -2.63 -2.61 -3.77
C MET A 100 -2.40 -1.16 -4.24
N THR A 101 -3.24 -0.26 -3.75
CA THR A 101 -3.11 1.19 -3.97
C THR A 101 -2.78 1.96 -2.70
N GLY A 102 -3.03 1.37 -1.53
CA GLY A 102 -2.71 1.98 -0.25
C GLY A 102 -3.46 1.37 0.93
N ARG A 103 -3.49 2.12 2.04
CA ARG A 103 -4.26 1.78 3.23
C ARG A 103 -5.20 2.90 3.62
N LYS A 104 -6.44 2.59 3.92
CA LYS A 104 -7.50 3.55 4.29
C LYS A 104 -7.06 4.47 5.43
N LYS A 105 -6.46 3.92 6.48
CA LYS A 105 -5.95 4.67 7.65
C LYS A 105 -4.74 5.56 7.38
N ASN A 106 -4.06 5.37 6.26
CA ASN A 106 -2.88 6.13 5.88
C ASN A 106 -3.22 7.24 4.89
N LEU A 107 -4.44 7.27 4.35
CA LEU A 107 -4.84 8.30 3.40
C LEU A 107 -4.60 9.69 3.99
N ILE A 108 -3.98 10.54 3.20
CA ILE A 108 -3.92 11.98 3.47
C ILE A 108 -5.20 12.58 2.93
N ILE A 109 -6.02 13.12 3.83
CA ILE A 109 -7.28 13.79 3.47
C ILE A 109 -6.98 15.27 3.36
N LEU A 110 -7.06 15.80 2.15
CA LEU A 110 -6.80 17.21 1.88
C LEU A 110 -8.01 18.08 2.26
N ASP A 111 -7.78 19.35 2.60
CA ASP A 111 -8.84 20.32 2.90
C ASP A 111 -9.84 20.49 1.73
N SER A 112 -9.43 20.17 0.50
CA SER A 112 -10.24 20.16 -0.72
C SER A 112 -11.12 18.90 -0.90
N GLY A 113 -10.96 17.92 -0.01
CA GLY A 113 -11.75 16.68 0.01
C GLY A 113 -11.14 15.50 -0.74
N GLU A 114 -10.03 15.70 -1.46
CA GLU A 114 -9.37 14.57 -2.13
C GLU A 114 -8.59 13.71 -1.14
N ASN A 115 -8.61 12.42 -1.41
CA ASN A 115 -7.82 11.42 -0.71
C ASN A 115 -6.55 11.08 -1.49
N VAL A 116 -5.41 11.13 -0.83
CA VAL A 116 -4.12 10.79 -1.43
C VAL A 116 -3.49 9.63 -0.69
N SER A 117 -3.17 8.55 -1.42
CA SER A 117 -2.43 7.41 -0.87
C SER A 117 -0.94 7.74 -0.79
N PRO A 118 -0.35 7.77 0.41
CA PRO A 118 1.09 7.93 0.56
C PRO A 118 1.88 6.84 -0.16
N GLU A 119 1.38 5.60 -0.12
CA GLU A 119 2.05 4.44 -0.70
C GLU A 119 2.19 4.55 -2.23
N GLU A 120 1.21 5.18 -2.89
CA GLU A 120 1.28 5.46 -4.33
C GLU A 120 2.47 6.39 -4.64
N LEU A 121 2.60 7.47 -3.87
CA LEU A 121 3.68 8.44 -4.06
C LEU A 121 5.05 7.86 -3.66
N GLU A 122 5.12 7.09 -2.59
CA GLU A 122 6.33 6.38 -2.16
C GLU A 122 6.83 5.40 -3.22
N LYS A 123 5.92 4.67 -3.88
CA LYS A 123 6.26 3.79 -5.00
C LYS A 123 6.85 4.56 -6.19
N LEU A 124 6.36 5.78 -6.44
CA LEU A 124 6.91 6.64 -7.48
C LEU A 124 8.28 7.20 -7.09
N LEU A 125 8.44 7.64 -5.83
CA LEU A 125 9.71 8.10 -5.27
C LEU A 125 10.79 7.01 -5.30
N GLY A 126 10.42 5.76 -5.02
CA GLY A 126 11.32 4.60 -5.05
C GLY A 126 11.90 4.26 -6.43
N LYS A 127 11.51 4.98 -7.50
CA LYS A 127 12.17 4.90 -8.82
C LYS A 127 13.45 5.74 -8.90
N CYS A 128 13.71 6.58 -7.92
CA CYS A 128 14.93 7.37 -7.83
C CYS A 128 16.01 6.58 -7.11
N ASP A 129 17.10 6.24 -7.79
CA ASP A 129 18.20 5.46 -7.23
C ASP A 129 18.91 6.16 -6.05
N ALA A 130 18.77 7.49 -5.93
CA ALA A 130 19.30 8.25 -4.82
C ALA A 130 18.49 8.07 -3.50
N ILE A 131 17.29 7.53 -3.59
CA ILE A 131 16.39 7.34 -2.45
C ILE A 131 16.56 5.93 -1.89
N LYS A 132 17.06 5.81 -0.66
CA LYS A 132 17.16 4.53 0.06
C LYS A 132 15.83 4.15 0.69
N GLU A 133 15.17 5.10 1.34
CA GLU A 133 13.88 4.97 1.99
C GLU A 133 13.13 6.28 1.90
N CYS A 134 11.81 6.23 1.86
CA CYS A 134 10.98 7.42 1.97
C CYS A 134 9.66 7.14 2.68
N ILE A 135 9.12 8.19 3.26
CA ILE A 135 7.78 8.23 3.84
C ILE A 135 7.10 9.48 3.32
N VAL A 136 5.90 9.31 2.79
CA VAL A 136 5.01 10.42 2.43
C VAL A 136 3.99 10.59 3.53
N LYS A 137 3.79 11.81 3.98
CA LYS A 137 2.82 12.17 5.04
C LYS A 137 2.32 13.60 4.89
N GLU A 138 1.30 13.93 5.66
CA GLU A 138 0.88 15.31 5.78
C GLU A 138 1.91 16.11 6.58
N MET A 139 2.31 17.26 6.06
CA MET A 139 3.26 18.20 6.66
C MET A 139 2.71 19.63 6.52
N GLY A 140 2.11 20.15 7.58
CA GLY A 140 1.53 21.50 7.58
C GLY A 140 0.43 21.68 6.53
N LYS A 141 -0.56 20.78 6.49
CA LYS A 141 -1.68 20.76 5.52
C LYS A 141 -1.25 20.57 4.05
N LYS A 142 -0.05 20.08 3.81
CA LYS A 142 0.49 19.80 2.48
C LYS A 142 1.04 18.38 2.44
N ILE A 143 1.14 17.81 1.25
CA ILE A 143 1.83 16.56 1.06
C ILE A 143 3.33 16.82 1.16
N GLY A 144 3.97 16.14 2.09
CA GLY A 144 5.43 16.16 2.25
C GLY A 144 6.02 14.76 2.21
N THR A 145 7.32 14.69 2.01
CA THR A 145 8.10 13.46 2.09
C THR A 145 9.33 13.65 2.96
N VAL A 146 9.63 12.64 3.77
CA VAL A 146 10.93 12.47 4.43
C VAL A 146 11.67 11.37 3.68
N VAL A 147 12.87 11.68 3.23
CA VAL A 147 13.67 10.81 2.36
C VAL A 147 15.00 10.49 3.05
N CYS A 148 15.35 9.22 3.17
CA CYS A 148 16.70 8.80 3.53
C CYS A 148 17.56 8.75 2.26
N CYS A 149 18.59 9.58 2.22
CA CYS A 149 19.57 9.62 1.13
C CYS A 149 20.95 10.10 1.64
N GLU A 150 21.98 9.91 0.86
CA GLU A 150 23.32 10.47 1.13
C GLU A 150 23.30 11.99 0.96
N ASP A 151 24.15 12.70 1.73
CA ASP A 151 24.15 14.17 1.75
C ASP A 151 24.44 14.78 0.38
N ASP A 152 25.33 14.18 -0.39
CA ASP A 152 25.68 14.61 -1.76
C ASP A 152 24.54 14.33 -2.78
N LYS A 153 23.55 13.49 -2.43
CA LYS A 153 22.40 13.12 -3.27
C LYS A 153 21.15 13.96 -3.04
N GLN A 154 21.12 14.81 -2.02
CA GLN A 154 19.92 15.61 -1.67
C GLN A 154 19.45 16.48 -2.83
N GLN A 155 20.36 17.07 -3.61
CA GLN A 155 20.00 17.89 -4.76
C GLN A 155 19.35 17.05 -5.88
N GLN A 156 19.86 15.84 -6.10
CA GLN A 156 19.29 14.89 -7.06
C GLN A 156 17.86 14.48 -6.65
N VAL A 157 17.62 14.22 -5.36
CA VAL A 157 16.29 13.89 -4.83
C VAL A 157 15.32 15.05 -5.07
N LYS A 158 15.69 16.29 -4.73
CA LYS A 158 14.84 17.47 -4.94
C LYS A 158 14.52 17.71 -6.42
N ALA A 159 15.50 17.53 -7.29
CA ALA A 159 15.29 17.63 -8.75
C ALA A 159 14.32 16.54 -9.24
N PHE A 160 14.49 15.30 -8.78
CA PHE A 160 13.58 14.20 -9.11
C PHE A 160 12.14 14.48 -8.67
N VAL A 161 11.94 14.95 -7.42
CA VAL A 161 10.60 15.31 -6.93
C VAL A 161 9.98 16.43 -7.76
N THR A 162 10.78 17.42 -8.17
CA THR A 162 10.31 18.51 -9.03
C THR A 162 9.80 17.98 -10.38
N GLU A 163 10.52 17.06 -10.99
CA GLU A 163 10.13 16.44 -12.26
C GLU A 163 8.92 15.52 -12.08
N LEU A 164 8.90 14.71 -11.02
CA LEU A 164 7.76 13.88 -10.67
C LEU A 164 6.47 14.71 -10.50
N ASN A 165 6.55 15.85 -9.84
CA ASN A 165 5.42 16.75 -9.64
C ASN A 165 4.81 17.30 -10.94
N ARG A 166 5.58 17.36 -12.03
CA ARG A 166 5.05 17.76 -13.35
C ARG A 166 4.11 16.71 -13.95
N THR A 167 4.32 15.44 -13.58
CA THR A 167 3.49 14.32 -14.05
C THR A 167 2.27 14.08 -13.17
N LEU A 168 2.25 14.64 -11.94
CA LEU A 168 1.20 14.43 -10.96
C LEU A 168 0.09 15.49 -11.06
N PRO A 169 -1.18 15.10 -10.84
CA PRO A 169 -2.26 16.04 -10.60
C PRO A 169 -1.90 17.01 -9.47
N MET A 170 -2.43 18.22 -9.53
CA MET A 170 -2.07 19.29 -8.60
C MET A 170 -2.22 18.87 -7.13
N TYR A 171 -3.30 18.19 -6.80
CA TYR A 171 -3.61 17.75 -5.45
C TYR A 171 -2.69 16.64 -4.91
N LYS A 172 -1.98 15.91 -5.79
CA LYS A 172 -1.00 14.86 -5.39
C LYS A 172 0.44 15.36 -5.31
N ARG A 173 0.71 16.62 -5.62
CA ARG A 173 2.07 17.15 -5.67
C ARG A 173 2.71 17.22 -4.30
N ILE A 174 3.95 16.76 -4.22
CA ILE A 174 4.77 16.80 -3.01
C ILE A 174 5.34 18.21 -2.86
N SER A 175 4.91 18.92 -1.81
CA SER A 175 5.27 20.32 -1.57
C SER A 175 6.46 20.50 -0.64
N VAL A 176 6.71 19.51 0.24
CA VAL A 176 7.79 19.55 1.24
C VAL A 176 8.68 18.33 1.05
N VAL A 177 9.98 18.54 0.99
CA VAL A 177 10.98 17.46 0.88
C VAL A 177 12.02 17.65 1.97
N GLU A 178 12.02 16.77 2.95
CA GLU A 178 13.03 16.68 3.99
C GLU A 178 13.96 15.51 3.68
N CYS A 179 15.28 15.76 3.75
CA CYS A 179 16.29 14.73 3.55
C CYS A 179 17.01 14.42 4.85
N SER A 180 17.27 13.15 5.10
CA SER A 180 18.04 12.64 6.23
C SER A 180 19.10 11.68 5.73
N ALA A 181 20.31 11.77 6.29
CA ALA A 181 21.36 10.77 6.08
C ALA A 181 21.12 9.51 6.94
N GLU A 182 20.33 9.63 8.01
CA GLU A 182 20.01 8.51 8.89
C GLU A 182 18.80 7.71 8.40
N PRO A 183 18.78 6.38 8.67
CA PRO A 183 17.63 5.53 8.38
C PRO A 183 16.35 6.04 9.04
N LEU A 184 15.23 5.89 8.36
CA LEU A 184 13.94 6.33 8.89
C LEU A 184 13.47 5.44 10.06
N PRO A 185 12.73 5.99 11.04
CA PRO A 185 12.31 5.28 12.25
C PRO A 185 11.39 4.10 11.90
N ARG A 186 11.61 2.98 12.61
CA ARG A 186 10.86 1.74 12.43
C ARG A 186 10.26 1.27 13.76
N ASN A 187 9.16 0.53 13.67
CA ASN A 187 8.61 -0.18 14.82
C ASN A 187 9.41 -1.46 15.12
N ALA A 188 9.05 -2.17 16.19
CA ALA A 188 9.70 -3.42 16.60
C ALA A 188 9.63 -4.54 15.53
N LEU A 189 8.71 -4.46 14.59
CA LEU A 189 8.57 -5.40 13.47
C LEU A 189 9.30 -4.94 12.20
N GLY A 190 10.11 -3.88 12.29
CA GLY A 190 10.88 -3.34 11.16
C GLY A 190 10.07 -2.52 10.14
N LYS A 191 8.79 -2.21 10.40
CA LYS A 191 7.97 -1.37 9.53
C LYS A 191 8.25 0.12 9.79
N LEU A 192 8.35 0.91 8.72
CA LEU A 192 8.52 2.36 8.80
C LEU A 192 7.37 3.02 9.58
N LEU A 193 7.73 3.96 10.47
CA LEU A 193 6.77 4.74 11.25
C LEU A 193 6.43 6.03 10.50
N ARG A 194 5.13 6.27 10.27
CA ARG A 194 4.61 7.46 9.56
C ARG A 194 4.32 8.66 10.48
N LYS A 195 4.74 8.58 11.73
CA LYS A 195 4.53 9.67 12.72
C LYS A 195 5.62 10.70 12.66
#